data_893e68fe39e3c7887c2257b2ed4abc60
#
_entry.id   893e68fe39e3c7887c2257b2ed4abc60
#
_cell.length_a   1.000
_cell.length_b   1.000
_cell.length_c   1.000
_cell.angle_alpha   90.00
_cell.angle_beta   90.00
_cell.angle_gamma   90.00
#
_symmetry.space_group_name_H-M   'P 1'
#
loop_
_entity.id
_entity.type
_entity.pdbx_description
1 polymer ?
#
loop_
_entity_poly.entity_id
_entity_poly.type
_entity_poly.pdbx_seq_one_letter_code
_entity_poly.pdbx_strand_id
1 'polypeptide(L)'
;MPISPARKARTRAEIFEHAARLFRLRGYAGTNIDDIMLAAGLTRGAFYAHFKSKDDLFAEVIRAGHGLLAKVRASDAKTALADYLDKTQLAANAQACTLAALASDVARAPMAVRLAYANALYGLIGELAHGRPRRLDADATTVAILAVGALVLARACGDTRLSDWLLRCARRSALPLLKPRVLPSPKRSQSRRKAAGARRSRRAARPRAGRA
;
A
#
# COMPACT_ATOMS: atom_id res chain seq x y z
N MET A 1 6.27 36.19 13.25
CA MET A 1 7.27 35.10 13.42
C MET A 1 7.07 34.07 12.33
N PRO A 2 8.09 33.66 11.60
CA PRO A 2 7.95 32.58 10.60
C PRO A 2 7.53 31.27 11.28
N ILE A 3 6.57 30.58 10.68
CA ILE A 3 6.09 29.28 11.18
C ILE A 3 7.25 28.27 11.05
N SER A 4 7.58 27.54 12.13
CA SER A 4 8.64 26.55 12.10
C SER A 4 8.34 25.43 11.08
N PRO A 5 9.36 24.85 10.42
CA PRO A 5 9.17 23.74 9.48
C PRO A 5 8.41 22.54 10.07
N ALA A 6 8.66 22.24 11.34
CA ALA A 6 7.97 21.18 12.07
C ALA A 6 6.46 21.45 12.22
N ARG A 7 6.09 22.69 12.57
CA ARG A 7 4.68 23.11 12.67
C ARG A 7 4.00 23.06 11.30
N LYS A 8 4.70 23.49 10.23
CA LYS A 8 4.17 23.42 8.86
C LYS A 8 3.90 21.99 8.44
N ALA A 9 4.81 21.06 8.73
CA ALA A 9 4.64 19.63 8.41
C ALA A 9 3.47 19.01 9.19
N ARG A 10 3.33 19.33 10.48
CA ARG A 10 2.22 18.85 11.32
C ARG A 10 0.87 19.34 10.80
N THR A 11 0.73 20.62 10.52
CA THR A 11 -0.50 21.21 9.96
C THR A 11 -0.87 20.54 8.63
N ARG A 12 0.13 20.30 7.75
CA ARG A 12 -0.09 19.59 6.49
C ARG A 12 -0.61 18.17 6.70
N ALA A 13 -0.06 17.43 7.66
CA ALA A 13 -0.52 16.09 8.01
C ALA A 13 -1.96 16.10 8.56
N GLU A 14 -2.31 17.07 9.40
CA GLU A 14 -3.68 17.22 9.93
C GLU A 14 -4.69 17.47 8.78
N ILE A 15 -4.40 18.40 7.87
CA ILE A 15 -5.24 18.65 6.69
C ILE A 15 -5.41 17.37 5.86
N PHE A 16 -4.30 16.66 5.60
CA PHE A 16 -4.31 15.42 4.84
C PHE A 16 -5.21 14.34 5.48
N GLU A 17 -5.09 14.09 6.78
CA GLU A 17 -5.88 13.07 7.49
C GLU A 17 -7.39 13.40 7.47
N HIS A 18 -7.75 14.68 7.70
CA HIS A 18 -9.15 15.10 7.63
C HIS A 18 -9.70 14.97 6.21
N ALA A 19 -8.93 15.36 5.19
CA ALA A 19 -9.31 15.21 3.79
C ALA A 19 -9.50 13.74 3.40
N ALA A 20 -8.54 12.88 3.77
CA ALA A 20 -8.60 11.46 3.48
C ALA A 20 -9.84 10.79 4.10
N ARG A 21 -10.19 11.19 5.32
CA ARG A 21 -11.42 10.75 5.98
C ARG A 21 -12.67 11.24 5.26
N LEU A 22 -12.76 12.53 4.95
CA LEU A 22 -13.93 13.14 4.32
C LEU A 22 -14.16 12.60 2.91
N PHE A 23 -13.10 12.48 2.09
CA PHE A 23 -13.22 11.87 0.77
C PHE A 23 -13.76 10.44 0.82
N ARG A 24 -13.29 9.62 1.77
CA ARG A 24 -13.82 8.24 1.92
C ARG A 24 -15.27 8.18 2.38
N LEU A 25 -15.70 9.16 3.16
CA LEU A 25 -17.08 9.23 3.69
C LEU A 25 -18.08 9.82 2.68
N ARG A 26 -17.70 10.89 1.97
CA ARG A 26 -18.61 11.72 1.19
C ARG A 26 -18.28 11.74 -0.30
N GLY A 27 -17.21 11.06 -0.71
CA GLY A 27 -16.68 11.14 -2.08
C GLY A 27 -15.98 12.48 -2.36
N TYR A 28 -15.39 12.60 -3.56
CA TYR A 28 -14.71 13.80 -4.00
C TYR A 28 -15.66 14.99 -4.17
N ALA A 29 -16.82 14.77 -4.84
CA ALA A 29 -17.78 15.83 -5.11
C ALA A 29 -18.45 16.36 -3.83
N GLY A 30 -18.75 15.46 -2.86
CA GLY A 30 -19.38 15.79 -1.60
C GLY A 30 -18.44 16.40 -0.53
N THR A 31 -17.19 16.70 -0.89
CA THR A 31 -16.20 17.26 0.03
C THR A 31 -15.62 18.53 -0.57
N ASN A 32 -15.71 19.67 0.12
CA ASN A 32 -15.09 20.94 -0.29
C ASN A 32 -13.89 21.29 0.60
N ILE A 33 -13.12 22.30 0.20
CA ILE A 33 -11.94 22.76 0.96
C ILE A 33 -12.35 23.31 2.34
N ASP A 34 -13.49 23.99 2.41
CA ASP A 34 -13.97 24.58 3.66
C ASP A 34 -14.31 23.50 4.70
N ASP A 35 -14.94 22.41 4.26
CA ASP A 35 -15.24 21.25 5.13
C ASP A 35 -13.95 20.63 5.69
N ILE A 36 -12.92 20.48 4.83
CA ILE A 36 -11.63 19.92 5.24
C ILE A 36 -10.95 20.82 6.28
N MET A 37 -10.92 22.13 5.98
CA MET A 37 -10.24 23.09 6.85
C MET A 37 -10.98 23.29 8.17
N LEU A 38 -12.30 23.32 8.15
CA LEU A 38 -13.13 23.34 9.35
C LEU A 38 -12.87 22.10 10.23
N ALA A 39 -12.84 20.91 9.62
CA ALA A 39 -12.55 19.67 10.35
C ALA A 39 -11.13 19.66 10.95
N ALA A 40 -10.17 20.34 10.33
CA ALA A 40 -8.81 20.50 10.84
C ALA A 40 -8.67 21.67 11.85
N GLY A 41 -9.73 22.42 12.14
CA GLY A 41 -9.68 23.61 13.01
C GLY A 41 -8.89 24.78 12.42
N LEU A 42 -8.86 24.90 11.09
CA LEU A 42 -8.04 25.85 10.34
C LEU A 42 -8.90 26.73 9.43
N THR A 43 -8.35 27.88 9.01
CA THR A 43 -8.98 28.76 8.04
C THR A 43 -8.74 28.28 6.60
N ARG A 44 -9.67 28.57 5.69
CA ARG A 44 -9.52 28.29 4.24
C ARG A 44 -8.20 28.81 3.65
N GLY A 45 -7.76 30.01 4.07
CA GLY A 45 -6.52 30.60 3.57
C GLY A 45 -5.27 29.77 3.88
N ALA A 46 -5.27 29.03 5.00
CA ALA A 46 -4.15 28.17 5.37
C ALA A 46 -3.98 26.97 4.41
N PHE A 47 -5.03 26.56 3.67
CA PHE A 47 -4.98 25.44 2.73
C PHE A 47 -3.90 25.64 1.66
N TYR A 48 -3.88 26.82 1.04
CA TYR A 48 -3.00 27.11 -0.11
C TYR A 48 -1.51 27.23 0.26
N ALA A 49 -1.19 27.32 1.57
CA ALA A 49 0.19 27.21 2.05
C ALA A 49 0.71 25.76 2.03
N HIS A 50 -0.16 24.76 1.84
CA HIS A 50 0.16 23.33 1.94
C HIS A 50 -0.16 22.53 0.67
N PHE A 51 -1.24 22.88 -0.05
CA PHE A 51 -1.73 22.18 -1.24
C PHE A 51 -2.14 23.19 -2.31
N LYS A 52 -1.85 22.85 -3.57
CA LYS A 52 -2.14 23.72 -4.72
C LYS A 52 -3.63 23.76 -5.06
N SER A 53 -4.31 22.64 -4.89
CA SER A 53 -5.74 22.47 -5.21
C SER A 53 -6.33 21.29 -4.46
N LYS A 54 -7.67 21.15 -4.50
CA LYS A 54 -8.37 19.96 -4.01
C LYS A 54 -7.95 18.70 -4.77
N ASP A 55 -7.69 18.80 -6.08
CA ASP A 55 -7.20 17.70 -6.89
C ASP A 55 -5.80 17.24 -6.48
N ASP A 56 -4.91 18.18 -6.15
CA ASP A 56 -3.56 17.88 -5.67
C ASP A 56 -3.63 17.09 -4.35
N LEU A 57 -4.42 17.57 -3.39
CA LEU A 57 -4.66 16.86 -2.13
C LEU A 57 -5.33 15.50 -2.36
N PHE A 58 -6.32 15.42 -3.24
CA PHE A 58 -7.00 14.16 -3.58
C PHE A 58 -6.04 13.13 -4.20
N ALA A 59 -5.18 13.58 -5.14
CA ALA A 59 -4.15 12.72 -5.71
C ALA A 59 -3.16 12.20 -4.65
N GLU A 60 -2.83 12.99 -3.64
CA GLU A 60 -2.00 12.53 -2.52
C GLU A 60 -2.72 11.49 -1.65
N VAL A 61 -4.00 11.69 -1.35
CA VAL A 61 -4.81 10.72 -0.60
C VAL A 61 -4.88 9.38 -1.34
N ILE A 62 -5.04 9.44 -2.67
CA ILE A 62 -5.02 8.22 -3.50
C ILE A 62 -3.64 7.54 -3.45
N ARG A 63 -2.53 8.30 -3.59
CA ARG A 63 -1.16 7.75 -3.56
C ARG A 63 -0.80 7.11 -2.21
N ALA A 64 -1.26 7.69 -1.12
CA ALA A 64 -1.00 7.15 0.21
C ALA A 64 -1.57 5.73 0.41
N GLY A 65 -2.64 5.38 -0.31
CA GLY A 65 -3.14 4.01 -0.38
C GLY A 65 -3.55 3.45 0.98
N HIS A 66 -4.75 3.82 1.46
CA HIS A 66 -5.30 3.21 2.68
C HIS A 66 -5.96 1.87 2.39
N GLY A 67 -5.94 0.94 3.32
CA GLY A 67 -6.64 -0.34 3.21
C GLY A 67 -5.71 -1.52 2.89
N LEU A 68 -6.02 -2.32 1.84
CA LEU A 68 -5.31 -3.58 1.57
C LEU A 68 -3.80 -3.40 1.39
N LEU A 69 -3.37 -2.36 0.66
CA LEU A 69 -1.94 -2.09 0.46
C LEU A 69 -1.19 -1.88 1.79
N ALA A 70 -1.76 -1.10 2.70
CA ALA A 70 -1.17 -0.87 4.02
C ALA A 70 -1.14 -2.17 4.84
N LYS A 71 -2.21 -2.98 4.78
CA LYS A 71 -2.28 -4.28 5.48
C LYS A 71 -1.24 -5.27 4.95
N VAL A 72 -1.07 -5.39 3.63
CA VAL A 72 -0.08 -6.30 3.01
C VAL A 72 1.36 -5.89 3.34
N ARG A 73 1.62 -4.61 3.53
CA ARG A 73 2.94 -4.12 3.99
C ARG A 73 3.21 -4.40 5.46
N ALA A 74 2.17 -4.40 6.29
CA ALA A 74 2.27 -4.60 7.73
C ALA A 74 2.26 -6.07 8.16
N SER A 75 1.73 -6.98 7.32
CA SER A 75 1.58 -8.41 7.64
C SER A 75 1.82 -9.28 6.41
N ASP A 76 1.67 -10.61 6.54
CA ASP A 76 1.68 -11.48 5.38
C ASP A 76 0.41 -11.28 4.51
N ALA A 77 0.55 -11.53 3.20
CA ALA A 77 -0.51 -11.25 2.24
C ALA A 77 -1.80 -12.06 2.48
N LYS A 78 -1.71 -13.27 3.01
CA LYS A 78 -2.89 -14.12 3.28
C LYS A 78 -3.69 -13.59 4.46
N THR A 79 -3.02 -13.26 5.56
CA THR A 79 -3.64 -12.64 6.73
C THR A 79 -4.24 -11.28 6.36
N ALA A 80 -3.47 -10.43 5.66
CA ALA A 80 -3.95 -9.13 5.20
C ALA A 80 -5.21 -9.22 4.33
N LEU A 81 -5.25 -10.19 3.41
CA LEU A 81 -6.40 -10.42 2.54
C LEU A 81 -7.61 -10.97 3.31
N ALA A 82 -7.38 -11.89 4.25
CA ALA A 82 -8.42 -12.45 5.08
C ALA A 82 -9.12 -11.37 5.92
N ASP A 83 -8.33 -10.50 6.55
CA ASP A 83 -8.82 -9.35 7.34
C ASP A 83 -9.50 -8.30 6.46
N TYR A 84 -8.99 -8.08 5.24
CA TYR A 84 -9.54 -7.13 4.31
C TYR A 84 -10.92 -7.55 3.77
N LEU A 85 -11.13 -8.85 3.58
CA LEU A 85 -12.40 -9.44 3.11
C LEU A 85 -13.28 -9.93 4.26
N ASP A 86 -13.06 -9.44 5.47
CA ASP A 86 -13.95 -9.67 6.60
C ASP A 86 -15.14 -8.69 6.59
N LYS A 87 -16.30 -9.16 7.05
CA LYS A 87 -17.55 -8.36 7.13
C LYS A 87 -17.41 -7.09 7.97
N THR A 88 -16.48 -7.06 8.94
CA THR A 88 -16.19 -5.87 9.76
C THR A 88 -15.71 -4.69 8.92
N GLN A 89 -15.13 -4.94 7.75
CA GLN A 89 -14.71 -3.90 6.82
C GLN A 89 -15.89 -3.17 6.15
N LEU A 90 -17.09 -3.73 6.18
CA LEU A 90 -18.29 -3.08 5.62
C LEU A 90 -18.73 -1.88 6.47
N ALA A 91 -18.59 -1.98 7.80
CA ALA A 91 -18.97 -0.92 8.73
C ALA A 91 -17.97 0.24 8.83
N ALA A 92 -16.73 0.06 8.37
CA ALA A 92 -15.62 0.99 8.60
C ALA A 92 -15.50 2.08 7.52
N ASN A 93 -16.55 2.86 7.28
CA ASN A 93 -16.58 3.87 6.20
C ASN A 93 -15.43 4.89 6.26
N ALA A 94 -15.11 5.42 7.44
CA ALA A 94 -14.04 6.42 7.59
C ALA A 94 -12.63 5.85 7.40
N GLN A 95 -12.45 4.55 7.66
CA GLN A 95 -11.19 3.80 7.47
C GLN A 95 -11.24 2.91 6.23
N ALA A 96 -12.18 3.16 5.34
CA ALA A 96 -12.38 2.40 4.13
C ALA A 96 -11.12 2.34 3.27
N CYS A 97 -10.96 1.26 2.52
CA CYS A 97 -9.93 1.17 1.50
C CYS A 97 -10.13 2.27 0.45
N THR A 98 -9.14 3.11 0.27
CA THR A 98 -9.16 4.22 -0.70
C THR A 98 -9.42 3.72 -2.12
N LEU A 99 -8.80 2.60 -2.53
CA LEU A 99 -8.99 2.01 -3.86
C LEU A 99 -10.43 1.55 -4.09
N ALA A 100 -11.10 1.03 -3.05
CA ALA A 100 -12.50 0.60 -3.18
C ALA A 100 -13.48 1.77 -3.05
N ALA A 101 -13.25 2.68 -2.09
CA ALA A 101 -14.20 3.76 -1.78
C ALA A 101 -14.25 4.84 -2.86
N LEU A 102 -13.12 5.11 -3.53
CA LEU A 102 -12.97 6.27 -4.41
C LEU A 102 -12.77 5.93 -5.90
N ALA A 103 -12.95 4.66 -6.29
CA ALA A 103 -12.77 4.23 -7.67
C ALA A 103 -13.65 5.00 -8.67
N SER A 104 -14.92 5.21 -8.32
CA SER A 104 -15.88 5.93 -9.15
C SER A 104 -15.59 7.44 -9.26
N ASP A 105 -15.08 8.05 -8.19
CA ASP A 105 -14.65 9.45 -8.18
C ASP A 105 -13.40 9.63 -9.06
N VAL A 106 -12.44 8.73 -8.91
CA VAL A 106 -11.20 8.73 -9.71
C VAL A 106 -11.47 8.54 -11.19
N ALA A 107 -12.45 7.72 -11.58
CA ALA A 107 -12.79 7.51 -12.98
C ALA A 107 -13.22 8.82 -13.70
N ARG A 108 -13.74 9.79 -12.95
CA ARG A 108 -14.16 11.11 -13.43
C ARG A 108 -13.16 12.23 -13.12
N ALA A 109 -12.05 11.91 -12.46
CA ALA A 109 -11.06 12.89 -12.05
C ALA A 109 -10.03 13.23 -13.16
N PRO A 110 -9.30 14.34 -13.03
CA PRO A 110 -8.21 14.69 -13.92
C PRO A 110 -7.15 13.58 -14.04
N MET A 111 -6.41 13.58 -15.15
CA MET A 111 -5.40 12.55 -15.45
C MET A 111 -4.39 12.36 -14.33
N ALA A 112 -3.95 13.41 -13.65
CA ALA A 112 -3.00 13.33 -12.54
C ALA A 112 -3.51 12.45 -11.38
N VAL A 113 -4.81 12.53 -11.06
CA VAL A 113 -5.45 11.70 -10.02
C VAL A 113 -5.58 10.25 -10.51
N ARG A 114 -5.98 10.05 -11.78
CA ARG A 114 -6.09 8.72 -12.39
C ARG A 114 -4.73 8.00 -12.42
N LEU A 115 -3.65 8.71 -12.72
CA LEU A 115 -2.28 8.18 -12.65
C LEU A 115 -1.86 7.86 -11.21
N ALA A 116 -2.26 8.67 -10.22
CA ALA A 116 -2.03 8.37 -8.82
C ALA A 116 -2.69 7.05 -8.40
N TYR A 117 -3.93 6.81 -8.84
CA TYR A 117 -4.67 5.58 -8.60
C TYR A 117 -4.01 4.36 -9.28
N ALA A 118 -3.60 4.50 -10.54
CA ALA A 118 -2.87 3.46 -11.25
C ALA A 118 -1.57 3.08 -10.51
N ASN A 119 -0.82 4.08 -10.02
CA ASN A 119 0.39 3.83 -9.23
C ASN A 119 0.09 3.11 -7.91
N ALA A 120 -1.01 3.43 -7.23
CA ALA A 120 -1.43 2.74 -6.01
C ALA A 120 -1.81 1.27 -6.31
N LEU A 121 -2.49 0.99 -7.43
CA LEU A 121 -2.78 -0.37 -7.89
C LEU A 121 -1.51 -1.14 -8.25
N TYR A 122 -0.57 -0.53 -8.99
CA TYR A 122 0.73 -1.14 -9.26
C TYR A 122 1.47 -1.48 -7.96
N GLY A 123 1.41 -0.59 -6.98
CA GLY A 123 1.96 -0.84 -5.64
C GLY A 123 1.34 -2.06 -4.97
N LEU A 124 0.01 -2.15 -4.97
CA LEU A 124 -0.72 -3.29 -4.40
C LEU A 124 -0.37 -4.60 -5.11
N ILE A 125 -0.45 -4.63 -6.44
CA ILE A 125 -0.12 -5.83 -7.24
C ILE A 125 1.33 -6.25 -7.00
N GLY A 126 2.27 -5.29 -6.95
CA GLY A 126 3.67 -5.56 -6.69
C GLY A 126 3.94 -6.16 -5.31
N GLU A 127 3.26 -5.67 -4.27
CA GLU A 127 3.37 -6.24 -2.92
C GLU A 127 2.75 -7.65 -2.85
N LEU A 128 1.60 -7.87 -3.48
CA LEU A 128 0.98 -9.20 -3.60
C LEU A 128 1.85 -10.19 -4.40
N ALA A 129 2.63 -9.69 -5.37
CA ALA A 129 3.60 -10.44 -6.15
C ALA A 129 4.99 -10.52 -5.48
N HIS A 130 5.07 -10.43 -4.15
CA HIS A 130 6.31 -10.52 -3.36
C HIS A 130 7.32 -9.39 -3.58
N GLY A 131 6.86 -8.16 -3.64
CA GLY A 131 7.72 -6.99 -3.69
C GLY A 131 8.42 -6.80 -5.05
N ARG A 132 7.84 -7.30 -6.13
CA ARG A 132 8.32 -7.05 -7.49
C ARG A 132 7.61 -5.81 -8.07
N PRO A 133 8.14 -4.60 -7.84
CA PRO A 133 7.46 -3.39 -8.25
C PRO A 133 7.29 -3.35 -9.78
N ARG A 134 6.12 -2.90 -10.23
CA ARG A 134 5.73 -2.69 -11.63
C ARG A 134 5.67 -3.94 -12.53
N ARG A 135 5.88 -5.15 -12.03
CA ARG A 135 5.60 -6.36 -12.79
C ARG A 135 4.14 -6.74 -12.61
N LEU A 136 3.40 -6.83 -13.71
CA LEU A 136 2.04 -7.36 -13.71
C LEU A 136 2.13 -8.88 -13.58
N ASP A 137 1.80 -9.37 -12.41
CA ASP A 137 1.63 -10.79 -12.12
C ASP A 137 0.14 -11.12 -12.21
N ALA A 138 -0.23 -12.14 -12.97
CA ALA A 138 -1.63 -12.46 -13.23
C ALA A 138 -2.37 -12.88 -11.95
N ASP A 139 -1.76 -13.72 -11.10
CA ASP A 139 -2.36 -14.17 -9.85
C ASP A 139 -2.56 -13.00 -8.90
N ALA A 140 -1.52 -12.16 -8.69
CA ALA A 140 -1.58 -10.97 -7.84
C ALA A 140 -2.61 -9.95 -8.37
N THR A 141 -2.70 -9.79 -9.69
CA THR A 141 -3.70 -8.91 -10.32
C THR A 141 -5.11 -9.45 -10.07
N THR A 142 -5.33 -10.75 -10.23
CA THR A 142 -6.62 -11.39 -9.94
C THR A 142 -7.00 -11.23 -8.47
N VAL A 143 -6.07 -11.42 -7.54
CA VAL A 143 -6.30 -11.15 -6.12
C VAL A 143 -6.70 -9.70 -5.86
N ALA A 144 -6.03 -8.73 -6.47
CA ALA A 144 -6.37 -7.31 -6.31
C ALA A 144 -7.77 -7.00 -6.87
N ILE A 145 -8.14 -7.54 -8.03
CA ILE A 145 -9.47 -7.38 -8.63
C ILE A 145 -10.55 -7.98 -7.72
N LEU A 146 -10.37 -9.23 -7.29
CA LEU A 146 -11.33 -9.91 -6.42
C LEU A 146 -11.50 -9.19 -5.09
N ALA A 147 -10.40 -8.77 -4.47
CA ALA A 147 -10.44 -8.11 -3.18
C ALA A 147 -11.14 -6.74 -3.26
N VAL A 148 -10.68 -5.86 -4.14
CA VAL A 148 -11.23 -4.51 -4.26
C VAL A 148 -12.65 -4.56 -4.80
N GLY A 149 -12.90 -5.37 -5.84
CA GLY A 149 -14.22 -5.52 -6.46
C GLY A 149 -15.27 -6.07 -5.49
N ALA A 150 -14.93 -7.13 -4.74
CA ALA A 150 -15.85 -7.70 -3.75
C ALA A 150 -16.24 -6.68 -2.66
N LEU A 151 -15.28 -5.88 -2.19
CA LEU A 151 -15.57 -4.85 -1.18
C LEU A 151 -16.45 -3.72 -1.74
N VAL A 152 -16.25 -3.32 -3.00
CA VAL A 152 -17.11 -2.34 -3.69
C VAL A 152 -18.54 -2.88 -3.80
N LEU A 153 -18.69 -4.09 -4.32
CA LEU A 153 -20.01 -4.73 -4.51
C LEU A 153 -20.73 -4.97 -3.18
N ALA A 154 -20.01 -5.49 -2.17
CA ALA A 154 -20.59 -5.77 -0.87
C ALA A 154 -21.05 -4.50 -0.15
N ARG A 155 -20.38 -3.37 -0.33
CA ARG A 155 -20.79 -2.08 0.24
C ARG A 155 -21.97 -1.44 -0.50
N ALA A 156 -22.04 -1.64 -1.81
CA ALA A 156 -23.15 -1.14 -2.62
C ALA A 156 -24.44 -1.95 -2.42
N CYS A 157 -24.31 -3.17 -1.90
CA CYS A 157 -25.42 -4.09 -1.72
C CYS A 157 -26.17 -3.79 -0.42
N GLY A 158 -27.50 -3.58 -0.48
CA GLY A 158 -28.36 -3.41 0.68
C GLY A 158 -28.72 -4.74 1.39
N ASP A 159 -28.31 -5.89 0.84
CA ASP A 159 -28.55 -7.22 1.38
C ASP A 159 -27.30 -7.75 2.09
N THR A 160 -27.41 -7.95 3.40
CA THR A 160 -26.30 -8.45 4.23
C THR A 160 -25.89 -9.87 3.88
N ARG A 161 -26.80 -10.74 3.48
CA ARG A 161 -26.51 -12.14 3.10
C ARG A 161 -25.72 -12.17 1.81
N LEU A 162 -26.10 -11.36 0.83
CA LEU A 162 -25.38 -11.24 -0.45
C LEU A 162 -24.02 -10.59 -0.23
N SER A 163 -23.91 -9.53 0.58
CA SER A 163 -22.64 -8.89 0.94
C SER A 163 -21.65 -9.89 1.54
N ASP A 164 -22.09 -10.66 2.54
CA ASP A 164 -21.29 -11.70 3.16
C ASP A 164 -20.89 -12.80 2.18
N TRP A 165 -21.78 -13.16 1.25
CA TRP A 165 -21.50 -14.16 0.22
C TRP A 165 -20.42 -13.69 -0.74
N LEU A 166 -20.49 -12.44 -1.21
CA LEU A 166 -19.51 -11.82 -2.11
C LEU A 166 -18.12 -11.83 -1.47
N LEU A 167 -17.99 -11.42 -0.20
CA LEU A 167 -16.72 -11.43 0.51
C LEU A 167 -16.15 -12.85 0.68
N ARG A 168 -16.99 -13.82 1.05
CA ARG A 168 -16.56 -15.23 1.17
C ARG A 168 -16.12 -15.82 -0.18
N CYS A 169 -16.85 -15.56 -1.27
CA CYS A 169 -16.47 -16.02 -2.60
C CYS A 169 -15.11 -15.43 -3.02
N ALA A 170 -14.93 -14.13 -2.87
CA ALA A 170 -13.68 -13.48 -3.18
C ALA A 170 -12.51 -14.03 -2.36
N ARG A 171 -12.70 -14.19 -1.04
CA ARG A 171 -11.70 -14.77 -0.15
C ARG A 171 -11.32 -16.19 -0.55
N ARG A 172 -12.31 -17.04 -0.80
CA ARG A 172 -12.10 -18.45 -1.22
C ARG A 172 -11.32 -18.54 -2.53
N SER A 173 -11.62 -17.68 -3.50
CA SER A 173 -10.97 -17.68 -4.81
C SER A 173 -9.59 -17.02 -4.80
N ALA A 174 -9.39 -15.98 -4.00
CA ALA A 174 -8.15 -15.21 -4.00
C ALA A 174 -7.03 -15.83 -3.13
N LEU A 175 -7.36 -16.43 -1.98
CA LEU A 175 -6.35 -17.00 -1.07
C LEU A 175 -5.43 -18.05 -1.70
N PRO A 176 -5.91 -19.00 -2.54
CA PRO A 176 -5.05 -19.98 -3.20
C PRO A 176 -4.06 -19.38 -4.20
N LEU A 177 -4.36 -18.21 -4.76
CA LEU A 177 -3.50 -17.51 -5.72
C LEU A 177 -2.30 -16.83 -5.05
N LEU A 178 -2.37 -16.60 -3.73
CA LEU A 178 -1.26 -16.00 -2.96
C LEU A 178 -0.19 -17.05 -2.68
N LYS A 179 0.94 -16.92 -3.35
CA LYS A 179 2.13 -17.75 -3.13
C LYS A 179 2.80 -17.40 -1.80
N PRO A 180 3.42 -18.33 -1.09
CA PRO A 180 4.21 -18.00 0.10
C PRO A 180 5.40 -17.11 -0.29
N ARG A 181 5.72 -16.12 0.56
CA ARG A 181 6.89 -15.27 0.36
C ARG A 181 8.15 -16.12 0.56
N VAL A 182 8.82 -16.46 -0.53
CA VAL A 182 10.13 -17.10 -0.46
C VAL A 182 11.12 -16.04 0.01
N LEU A 183 11.48 -16.07 1.28
CA LEU A 183 12.58 -15.24 1.77
C LEU A 183 13.85 -15.65 1.00
N PRO A 184 14.63 -14.70 0.46
CA PRO A 184 15.91 -15.05 -0.16
C PRO A 184 16.74 -15.78 0.90
N SER A 185 17.18 -17.00 0.57
CA SER A 185 18.07 -17.77 1.45
C SER A 185 19.27 -16.88 1.83
N PRO A 186 19.68 -16.85 3.10
CA PRO A 186 20.83 -16.05 3.52
C PRO A 186 22.00 -16.41 2.60
N LYS A 187 22.55 -15.42 1.90
CA LYS A 187 23.73 -15.62 1.05
C LYS A 187 24.78 -16.34 1.90
N ARG A 188 25.08 -17.60 1.60
CA ARG A 188 26.16 -18.34 2.23
C ARG A 188 27.39 -17.47 2.13
N SER A 189 27.83 -16.95 3.26
CA SER A 189 28.99 -16.06 3.32
C SER A 189 30.17 -16.72 2.59
N GLN A 190 30.75 -16.02 1.65
CA GLN A 190 31.94 -16.45 0.90
C GLN A 190 33.21 -16.57 1.77
N SER A 191 33.06 -16.57 3.11
CA SER A 191 34.16 -16.69 4.06
C SER A 191 34.88 -18.04 4.02
N ARG A 192 34.25 -19.11 3.44
CA ARG A 192 34.94 -20.41 3.32
C ARG A 192 35.96 -20.52 2.18
N ARG A 193 35.93 -19.63 1.17
CA ARG A 193 36.92 -19.67 0.08
C ARG A 193 38.27 -19.04 0.46
N LYS A 194 38.31 -18.07 1.39
CA LYS A 194 39.59 -17.49 1.84
C LYS A 194 40.39 -18.41 2.77
N ALA A 195 39.74 -19.27 3.55
CA ALA A 195 40.45 -20.21 4.45
C ALA A 195 41.11 -21.38 3.70
N ALA A 196 40.57 -21.80 2.53
CA ALA A 196 41.16 -22.89 1.75
C ALA A 196 42.40 -22.43 0.92
N GLY A 197 42.46 -21.15 0.52
CA GLY A 197 43.59 -20.55 -0.17
C GLY A 197 44.82 -20.35 0.72
N ALA A 198 44.61 -19.99 2.00
CA ALA A 198 45.66 -19.76 2.98
C ALA A 198 46.39 -21.03 3.44
N ARG A 199 45.72 -22.20 3.34
CA ARG A 199 46.38 -23.50 3.67
C ARG A 199 47.24 -24.07 2.56
N ARG A 200 47.02 -23.69 1.29
CA ARG A 200 47.85 -24.16 0.18
C ARG A 200 49.19 -23.43 0.05
N SER A 201 49.24 -22.14 0.42
CA SER A 201 50.49 -21.35 0.35
C SER A 201 51.51 -21.70 1.47
N ARG A 202 51.02 -22.25 2.60
CA ARG A 202 51.94 -22.67 3.72
C ARG A 202 52.57 -24.03 3.52
N ARG A 203 52.14 -24.83 2.50
CA ARG A 203 52.74 -26.16 2.26
C ARG A 203 53.89 -26.13 1.22
N ALA A 204 54.10 -25.02 0.53
CA ALA A 204 55.11 -24.87 -0.51
C ALA A 204 56.46 -24.27 0.00
N ALA A 205 56.53 -23.88 1.27
CA ALA A 205 57.73 -23.28 1.84
C ALA A 205 58.41 -24.17 2.93
N ARG A 206 58.79 -25.41 2.56
CA ARG A 206 59.76 -26.19 3.35
C ARG A 206 61.08 -26.24 2.61
N PRO A 207 62.20 -25.74 3.20
CA PRO A 207 63.51 -25.84 2.57
C PRO A 207 64.00 -27.29 2.64
N ARG A 208 64.56 -27.78 1.52
CA ARG A 208 65.30 -29.05 1.46
C ARG A 208 66.60 -28.88 2.26
N ALA A 209 66.77 -29.64 3.32
CA ALA A 209 68.05 -29.80 4.00
C ALA A 209 69.01 -30.58 3.08
N GLY A 210 70.14 -30.00 2.76
CA GLY A 210 71.24 -30.63 2.00
C GLY A 210 71.90 -31.73 2.79
N ARG A 211 72.25 -32.77 2.08
CA ARG A 211 73.30 -33.76 2.54
C ARG A 211 74.62 -33.34 1.92
N ALA A 212 75.58 -33.25 2.72
CA ALA A 212 76.98 -33.59 2.42
C ALA A 212 77.42 -34.65 3.40
#